data_b8897f34b0069cd0c3e353acb3c5cf0c
#
_entry.id   b8897f34b0069cd0c3e353acb3c5cf0c
#
_cell.length_a   1.000
_cell.length_b   1.000
_cell.length_c   1.000
_cell.angle_alpha   90.00
_cell.angle_beta   90.00
_cell.angle_gamma   90.00
#
_symmetry.space_group_name_H-M   'P 1'
#
loop_
_entity.id
_entity.type
_entity.pdbx_description
1 polymer ?
#
loop_
_entity_poly.entity_id
_entity_poly.type
_entity_poly.pdbx_seq_one_letter_code
_entity_poly.pdbx_strand_id
1 'polypeptide(L)'
;MNDNKKVLGYFLAAISIFFWGITFICTKALLKDFSSLEILFIRFLMAYAGLWILRPKLEKISPVDNILFVLAGLSGVVLYQFSENVAINFTNASNVSVIVSICPLFTALIVQYFLKEDHLNLWFLLGFIISILGVALVCFNGKMELELNPKGDLLALFSAICWGFYSMFVSLINKKNYDPICATRRVFFYAVLFMIPLMAAGIGITKSDSSIFAGLREAMLVTLNKAANTERFSKPLNWFNLVFLGIVASGFCFSAWNKACEIVGTVKVTCGLYLIPVVTIIFAFFTL
;
A
#
# COMPACT_ATOMS: atom_id res chain seq x y z
N MET A 1 -25.41 -15.94 1.90
CA MET A 1 -24.97 -14.60 2.34
C MET A 1 -25.94 -13.59 1.77
N ASN A 2 -26.45 -12.66 2.59
CA ASN A 2 -27.47 -11.69 2.16
C ASN A 2 -26.85 -10.75 1.08
N ASP A 3 -27.55 -10.53 -0.03
CA ASP A 3 -27.05 -9.74 -1.18
C ASP A 3 -26.69 -8.30 -0.77
N ASN A 4 -27.41 -7.72 0.19
CA ASN A 4 -27.07 -6.40 0.74
C ASN A 4 -25.67 -6.34 1.39
N LYS A 5 -25.21 -7.44 2.01
CA LYS A 5 -23.84 -7.50 2.57
C LYS A 5 -22.79 -7.54 1.48
N LYS A 6 -23.03 -8.26 0.37
CA LYS A 6 -22.11 -8.29 -0.77
C LYS A 6 -21.99 -6.91 -1.42
N VAL A 7 -23.12 -6.23 -1.63
CA VAL A 7 -23.14 -4.86 -2.18
C VAL A 7 -22.31 -3.92 -1.30
N LEU A 8 -22.47 -3.99 0.03
CA LEU A 8 -21.64 -3.22 0.97
C LEU A 8 -20.15 -3.54 0.80
N GLY A 9 -19.77 -4.82 0.69
CA GLY A 9 -18.37 -5.22 0.51
C GLY A 9 -17.77 -4.65 -0.77
N TYR A 10 -18.47 -4.73 -1.90
CA TYR A 10 -18.00 -4.14 -3.16
C TYR A 10 -17.95 -2.61 -3.11
N PHE A 11 -18.89 -1.96 -2.44
CA PHE A 11 -18.87 -0.51 -2.24
C PHE A 11 -17.65 -0.06 -1.42
N LEU A 12 -17.34 -0.76 -0.31
CA LEU A 12 -16.16 -0.48 0.50
C LEU A 12 -14.85 -0.69 -0.27
N ALA A 13 -14.79 -1.71 -1.13
CA ALA A 13 -13.65 -1.92 -2.02
C ALA A 13 -13.52 -0.80 -3.04
N ALA A 14 -14.62 -0.43 -3.72
CA ALA A 14 -14.62 0.61 -4.75
C ALA A 14 -14.19 1.98 -4.21
N ILE A 15 -14.70 2.38 -3.04
CA ILE A 15 -14.31 3.65 -2.41
C ILE A 15 -12.85 3.66 -1.98
N SER A 16 -12.32 2.51 -1.51
CA SER A 16 -10.89 2.37 -1.17
C SER A 16 -10.01 2.51 -2.40
N ILE A 17 -10.37 1.85 -3.50
CA ILE A 17 -9.68 1.93 -4.80
C ILE A 17 -9.65 3.37 -5.32
N PHE A 18 -10.78 4.07 -5.25
CA PHE A 18 -10.90 5.45 -5.66
C PHE A 18 -9.93 6.36 -4.90
N PHE A 19 -9.93 6.31 -3.57
CA PHE A 19 -9.02 7.11 -2.77
C PHE A 19 -7.56 6.70 -2.94
N TRP A 20 -7.26 5.40 -3.08
CA TRP A 20 -5.89 4.93 -3.33
C TRP A 20 -5.35 5.38 -4.70
N GLY A 21 -6.22 5.51 -5.71
CA GLY A 21 -5.81 6.11 -6.99
C GLY A 21 -5.31 7.56 -6.85
N ILE A 22 -5.85 8.32 -5.90
CA ILE A 22 -5.45 9.71 -5.63
C ILE A 22 -4.13 9.76 -4.84
N THR A 23 -3.81 8.73 -4.04
CA THR A 23 -2.62 8.75 -3.16
C THR A 23 -1.31 8.96 -3.90
N PHE A 24 -1.17 8.47 -5.13
CA PHE A 24 0.04 8.65 -5.93
C PHE A 24 0.37 10.12 -6.17
N ILE A 25 -0.65 10.95 -6.43
CA ILE A 25 -0.51 12.39 -6.66
C ILE A 25 -0.10 13.10 -5.36
N CYS A 26 -0.81 12.80 -4.27
CA CYS A 26 -0.51 13.36 -2.94
C CYS A 26 0.90 12.98 -2.48
N THR A 27 1.30 11.73 -2.67
CA THR A 27 2.64 11.23 -2.32
C THR A 27 3.70 11.93 -3.16
N LYS A 28 3.51 12.05 -4.49
CA LYS A 28 4.43 12.75 -5.38
C LYS A 28 4.62 14.22 -4.97
N ALA A 29 3.55 14.89 -4.57
CA ALA A 29 3.62 16.26 -4.07
C ALA A 29 4.43 16.35 -2.76
N LEU A 30 4.20 15.44 -1.82
CA LEU A 30 4.92 15.40 -0.53
C LEU A 30 6.38 15.02 -0.67
N LEU A 31 6.75 14.17 -1.63
CA LEU A 31 8.14 13.77 -1.87
C LEU A 31 9.07 14.94 -2.25
N LYS A 32 8.53 16.11 -2.60
CA LYS A 32 9.32 17.33 -2.78
C LYS A 32 9.91 17.84 -1.45
N ASP A 33 9.16 17.72 -0.36
CA ASP A 33 9.49 18.29 0.94
C ASP A 33 9.84 17.22 2.01
N PHE A 34 9.36 15.99 1.86
CA PHE A 34 9.52 14.88 2.81
C PHE A 34 10.24 13.69 2.18
N SER A 35 10.89 12.86 2.98
CA SER A 35 11.39 11.57 2.53
C SER A 35 10.25 10.53 2.46
N SER A 36 10.44 9.47 1.66
CA SER A 36 9.47 8.36 1.56
C SER A 36 9.12 7.76 2.93
N LEU A 37 10.13 7.59 3.78
CA LEU A 37 9.95 6.98 5.10
C LEU A 37 9.24 7.91 6.07
N GLU A 38 9.52 9.23 6.03
CA GLU A 38 8.80 10.22 6.86
C GLU A 38 7.31 10.26 6.49
N ILE A 39 7.00 10.28 5.18
CA ILE A 39 5.61 10.24 4.72
C ILE A 39 4.91 9.00 5.26
N LEU A 40 5.54 7.82 5.16
CA LEU A 40 4.99 6.58 5.66
C LEU A 40 4.78 6.60 7.17
N PHE A 41 5.78 7.03 7.92
CA PHE A 41 5.70 7.10 9.38
C PHE A 41 4.57 8.04 9.84
N ILE A 42 4.52 9.25 9.30
CA ILE A 42 3.51 10.26 9.67
C ILE A 42 2.10 9.74 9.30
N ARG A 43 1.91 9.23 8.07
CA ARG A 43 0.59 8.77 7.63
C ARG A 43 0.06 7.60 8.46
N PHE A 44 0.90 6.62 8.81
CA PHE A 44 0.45 5.47 9.60
C PHE A 44 0.33 5.78 11.09
N LEU A 45 1.10 6.73 11.62
CA LEU A 45 0.90 7.27 12.95
C LEU A 45 -0.44 8.01 13.07
N MET A 46 -0.77 8.85 12.08
CA MET A 46 -2.07 9.55 12.01
C MET A 46 -3.22 8.55 11.84
N ALA A 47 -3.07 7.53 10.99
CA ALA A 47 -4.06 6.47 10.83
C ALA A 47 -4.29 5.71 12.14
N TYR A 48 -3.23 5.34 12.83
CA TYR A 48 -3.31 4.68 14.12
C TYR A 48 -4.05 5.50 15.17
N ALA A 49 -3.71 6.79 15.29
CA ALA A 49 -4.41 7.73 16.18
C ALA A 49 -5.88 7.92 15.79
N GLY A 50 -6.17 8.09 14.49
CA GLY A 50 -7.53 8.23 13.98
C GLY A 50 -8.41 7.00 14.26
N LEU A 51 -7.86 5.79 14.11
CA LEU A 51 -8.58 4.55 14.44
C LEU A 51 -8.83 4.39 15.95
N TRP A 52 -7.97 4.97 16.81
CA TRP A 52 -8.24 5.04 18.24
C TRP A 52 -9.41 5.97 18.57
N ILE A 53 -9.52 7.10 17.90
CA ILE A 53 -10.63 8.03 18.08
C ILE A 53 -11.95 7.38 17.60
N LEU A 54 -11.92 6.69 16.45
CA LEU A 54 -13.10 6.02 15.89
C LEU A 54 -13.59 4.84 16.74
N ARG A 55 -12.68 4.08 17.33
CA ARG A 55 -13.02 2.88 18.11
C ARG A 55 -12.11 2.75 19.33
N PRO A 56 -12.36 3.49 20.42
CA PRO A 56 -11.54 3.49 21.63
C PRO A 56 -11.76 2.22 22.49
N LYS A 57 -11.64 1.04 21.86
CA LYS A 57 -11.82 -0.25 22.52
C LYS A 57 -10.52 -1.07 22.41
N LEU A 58 -10.01 -1.55 23.53
CA LEU A 58 -8.96 -2.56 23.56
C LEU A 58 -9.57 -3.94 23.36
N GLU A 59 -9.19 -4.59 22.28
CA GLU A 59 -9.59 -5.96 22.00
C GLU A 59 -8.51 -6.93 22.51
N LYS A 60 -8.94 -7.93 23.25
CA LYS A 60 -8.04 -8.99 23.73
C LYS A 60 -7.70 -9.91 22.57
N ILE A 61 -6.43 -9.92 22.20
CA ILE A 61 -5.90 -10.76 21.12
C ILE A 61 -5.03 -11.82 21.75
N SER A 62 -5.19 -13.08 21.34
CA SER A 62 -4.35 -14.17 21.82
C SER A 62 -2.88 -13.95 21.41
N PRO A 63 -1.88 -14.36 22.21
CA PRO A 63 -0.47 -14.23 21.85
C PRO A 63 -0.14 -14.91 20.51
N VAL A 64 -0.78 -16.04 20.21
CA VAL A 64 -0.60 -16.79 18.96
C VAL A 64 -1.15 -16.01 17.77
N ASP A 65 -2.38 -15.48 17.90
CA ASP A 65 -2.99 -14.70 16.82
C ASP A 65 -2.26 -13.37 16.61
N ASN A 66 -1.61 -12.83 17.65
CA ASN A 66 -0.86 -11.58 17.56
C ASN A 66 0.26 -11.62 16.53
N ILE A 67 0.85 -12.78 16.26
CA ILE A 67 1.85 -12.98 15.22
C ILE A 67 1.30 -12.62 13.82
N LEU A 68 0.02 -12.89 13.55
CA LEU A 68 -0.61 -12.53 12.27
C LEU A 68 -0.62 -11.02 12.05
N PHE A 69 -0.88 -10.25 13.11
CA PHE A 69 -0.86 -8.78 13.05
C PHE A 69 0.54 -8.22 12.86
N VAL A 70 1.55 -8.83 13.50
CA VAL A 70 2.97 -8.50 13.31
C VAL A 70 3.36 -8.72 11.86
N LEU A 71 3.07 -9.90 11.30
CA LEU A 71 3.41 -10.26 9.93
C LEU A 71 2.62 -9.43 8.89
N ALA A 72 1.35 -9.12 9.16
CA ALA A 72 0.56 -8.22 8.32
C ALA A 72 1.13 -6.80 8.32
N GLY A 73 1.51 -6.26 9.49
CA GLY A 73 2.14 -4.94 9.60
C GLY A 73 3.48 -4.86 8.87
N LEU A 74 4.30 -5.90 9.03
CA LEU A 74 5.59 -5.98 8.35
C LEU A 74 5.42 -6.10 6.83
N SER A 75 4.62 -7.05 6.35
CA SER A 75 4.49 -7.31 4.91
C SER A 75 3.74 -6.22 4.17
N GLY A 76 2.54 -5.85 4.63
CA GLY A 76 1.63 -4.97 3.88
C GLY A 76 1.86 -3.49 4.10
N VAL A 77 2.44 -3.10 5.23
CA VAL A 77 2.62 -1.68 5.54
C VAL A 77 4.09 -1.28 5.40
N VAL A 78 5.01 -2.01 6.04
CA VAL A 78 6.43 -1.64 5.99
C VAL A 78 7.04 -2.06 4.65
N LEU A 79 7.12 -3.35 4.37
CA LEU A 79 7.83 -3.86 3.20
C LEU A 79 7.15 -3.44 1.89
N TYR A 80 5.83 -3.60 1.78
CA TYR A 80 5.10 -3.21 0.58
C TYR A 80 5.26 -1.73 0.26
N GLN A 81 4.84 -0.85 1.15
CA GLN A 81 4.81 0.59 0.92
C GLN A 81 6.22 1.19 0.79
N PHE A 82 7.18 0.68 1.56
CA PHE A 82 8.55 1.14 1.47
C PHE A 82 9.18 0.75 0.13
N SER A 83 9.04 -0.51 -0.29
CA SER A 83 9.59 -0.99 -1.57
C SER A 83 8.95 -0.28 -2.76
N GLU A 84 7.63 -0.05 -2.74
CA GLU A 84 6.91 0.70 -3.76
C GLU A 84 7.43 2.14 -3.88
N ASN A 85 7.53 2.85 -2.75
CA ASN A 85 8.01 4.22 -2.74
C ASN A 85 9.48 4.34 -3.19
N VAL A 86 10.30 3.35 -2.84
CA VAL A 86 11.70 3.27 -3.29
C VAL A 86 11.76 2.95 -4.78
N ALA A 87 10.92 2.05 -5.29
CA ALA A 87 10.85 1.72 -6.71
C ALA A 87 10.58 2.96 -7.57
N ILE A 88 9.69 3.85 -7.13
CA ILE A 88 9.38 5.13 -7.83
C ILE A 88 10.60 6.04 -7.96
N ASN A 89 11.60 5.93 -7.08
CA ASN A 89 12.84 6.70 -7.21
C ASN A 89 13.78 6.15 -8.29
N PHE A 90 13.66 4.86 -8.64
CA PHE A 90 14.52 4.20 -9.62
C PHE A 90 13.90 4.09 -11.01
N THR A 91 12.56 4.03 -11.10
CA THR A 91 11.84 3.89 -12.37
C THR A 91 10.62 4.81 -12.41
N ASN A 92 9.96 4.88 -13.56
CA ASN A 92 8.77 5.72 -13.71
C ASN A 92 7.59 5.18 -12.90
N ALA A 93 6.78 6.09 -12.35
CA ALA A 93 5.57 5.73 -11.61
C ALA A 93 4.60 4.85 -12.43
N SER A 94 4.56 5.04 -13.76
CA SER A 94 3.78 4.20 -14.67
C SER A 94 4.28 2.75 -14.68
N ASN A 95 5.61 2.53 -14.77
CA ASN A 95 6.19 1.18 -14.72
C ASN A 95 5.90 0.49 -13.37
N VAL A 96 6.11 1.22 -12.26
CA VAL A 96 5.77 0.71 -10.92
C VAL A 96 4.31 0.31 -10.83
N SER A 97 3.41 1.15 -11.32
CA SER A 97 1.96 0.93 -11.31
C SER A 97 1.57 -0.34 -12.08
N VAL A 98 2.16 -0.58 -13.26
CA VAL A 98 1.92 -1.81 -14.04
C VAL A 98 2.42 -3.04 -13.29
N ILE A 99 3.65 -2.98 -12.76
CA ILE A 99 4.25 -4.14 -12.05
C ILE A 99 3.48 -4.44 -10.77
N VAL A 100 3.12 -3.42 -9.99
CA VAL A 100 2.33 -3.60 -8.76
C VAL A 100 0.91 -4.11 -9.05
N SER A 101 0.37 -3.83 -10.23
CA SER A 101 -0.92 -4.41 -10.68
C SER A 101 -0.91 -5.94 -10.78
N ILE A 102 0.25 -6.59 -10.65
CA ILE A 102 0.38 -8.06 -10.53
C ILE A 102 -0.03 -8.57 -9.12
N CYS A 103 -0.22 -7.70 -8.13
CA CYS A 103 -0.64 -8.07 -6.77
C CYS A 103 -1.77 -9.11 -6.69
N PRO A 104 -2.85 -9.05 -7.49
CA PRO A 104 -3.91 -10.04 -7.43
C PRO A 104 -3.44 -11.46 -7.77
N LEU A 105 -2.49 -11.60 -8.71
CA LEU A 105 -1.91 -12.90 -9.04
C LEU A 105 -1.13 -13.48 -7.84
N PHE A 106 -0.24 -12.68 -7.23
CA PHE A 106 0.50 -13.12 -6.04
C PHE A 106 -0.43 -13.42 -4.87
N THR A 107 -1.49 -12.61 -4.69
CA THR A 107 -2.50 -12.89 -3.66
C THR A 107 -3.16 -14.25 -3.91
N ALA A 108 -3.60 -14.54 -5.13
CA ALA A 108 -4.23 -15.82 -5.47
C ALA A 108 -3.26 -17.00 -5.29
N LEU A 109 -2.01 -16.88 -5.77
CA LEU A 109 -0.97 -17.90 -5.63
C LEU A 109 -0.67 -18.21 -4.14
N ILE A 110 -0.45 -17.18 -3.33
CA ILE A 110 -0.10 -17.33 -1.92
C ILE A 110 -1.28 -17.89 -1.13
N VAL A 111 -2.49 -17.37 -1.35
CA VAL A 111 -3.71 -17.86 -0.67
C VAL A 111 -3.97 -19.32 -1.07
N GLN A 112 -3.88 -19.67 -2.34
CA GLN A 112 -4.06 -21.05 -2.79
C GLN A 112 -3.03 -22.00 -2.20
N TYR A 113 -1.75 -21.60 -2.19
CA TYR A 113 -0.68 -22.47 -1.69
C TYR A 113 -0.76 -22.68 -0.17
N PHE A 114 -0.92 -21.60 0.60
CA PHE A 114 -0.89 -21.66 2.06
C PHE A 114 -2.23 -21.96 2.70
N LEU A 115 -3.35 -21.45 2.16
CA LEU A 115 -4.69 -21.64 2.73
C LEU A 115 -5.47 -22.76 2.05
N LYS A 116 -4.92 -23.35 0.97
CA LYS A 116 -5.55 -24.42 0.18
C LYS A 116 -6.92 -24.02 -0.41
N GLU A 117 -7.10 -22.71 -0.69
CA GLU A 117 -8.30 -22.18 -1.33
C GLU A 117 -8.07 -22.16 -2.85
N ASP A 118 -8.96 -22.79 -3.63
CA ASP A 118 -8.81 -22.88 -5.09
C ASP A 118 -9.30 -21.59 -5.78
N HIS A 119 -8.36 -20.77 -6.23
CA HIS A 119 -8.61 -19.50 -6.91
C HIS A 119 -8.04 -19.43 -8.33
N LEU A 120 -7.00 -20.24 -8.63
CA LEU A 120 -6.31 -20.21 -9.91
C LEU A 120 -7.01 -21.13 -10.91
N ASN A 121 -8.01 -20.60 -11.58
CA ASN A 121 -8.66 -21.26 -12.70
C ASN A 121 -8.38 -20.52 -14.02
N LEU A 122 -8.70 -21.13 -15.14
CA LEU A 122 -8.47 -20.56 -16.47
C LEU A 122 -9.10 -19.16 -16.62
N TRP A 123 -10.29 -18.95 -16.10
CA TRP A 123 -10.98 -17.67 -16.16
C TRP A 123 -10.26 -16.58 -15.36
N PHE A 124 -9.72 -16.93 -14.19
CA PHE A 124 -8.90 -16.02 -13.41
C PHE A 124 -7.63 -15.62 -14.18
N LEU A 125 -6.92 -16.59 -14.79
CA LEU A 125 -5.70 -16.31 -15.56
C LEU A 125 -5.99 -15.47 -16.81
N LEU A 126 -7.04 -15.77 -17.55
CA LEU A 126 -7.46 -14.95 -18.69
C LEU A 126 -7.83 -13.53 -18.26
N GLY A 127 -8.60 -13.37 -17.19
CA GLY A 127 -8.94 -12.07 -16.63
C GLY A 127 -7.70 -11.29 -16.16
N PHE A 128 -6.73 -11.97 -15.56
CA PHE A 128 -5.46 -11.39 -15.17
C PHE A 128 -4.68 -10.84 -16.38
N ILE A 129 -4.51 -11.65 -17.44
CA ILE A 129 -3.79 -11.24 -18.66
C ILE A 129 -4.47 -10.02 -19.30
N ILE A 130 -5.78 -10.06 -19.46
CA ILE A 130 -6.56 -8.94 -20.05
C ILE A 130 -6.39 -7.68 -19.19
N SER A 131 -6.46 -7.81 -17.86
CA SER A 131 -6.33 -6.66 -16.95
C SER A 131 -4.94 -6.04 -17.02
N ILE A 132 -3.87 -6.84 -17.01
CA ILE A 132 -2.49 -6.33 -17.12
C ILE A 132 -2.26 -5.65 -18.47
N LEU A 133 -2.73 -6.23 -19.57
CA LEU A 133 -2.66 -5.59 -20.89
C LEU A 133 -3.42 -4.26 -20.91
N GLY A 134 -4.61 -4.21 -20.32
CA GLY A 134 -5.39 -2.98 -20.20
C GLY A 134 -4.67 -1.91 -19.37
N VAL A 135 -4.12 -2.26 -18.22
CA VAL A 135 -3.34 -1.35 -17.38
C VAL A 135 -2.10 -0.86 -18.13
N ALA A 136 -1.36 -1.74 -18.81
CA ALA A 136 -0.19 -1.37 -19.61
C ALA A 136 -0.56 -0.38 -20.72
N LEU A 137 -1.60 -0.64 -21.49
CA LEU A 137 -2.07 0.27 -22.54
C LEU A 137 -2.42 1.66 -22.00
N VAL A 138 -3.11 1.73 -20.88
CA VAL A 138 -3.49 3.00 -20.24
C VAL A 138 -2.27 3.74 -19.70
N CYS A 139 -1.33 3.05 -19.04
CA CYS A 139 -0.15 3.67 -18.45
C CYS A 139 0.86 4.17 -19.49
N PHE A 140 1.01 3.47 -20.60
CA PHE A 140 1.98 3.84 -21.65
C PHE A 140 1.40 4.77 -22.72
N ASN A 141 0.11 5.10 -22.65
CA ASN A 141 -0.57 6.04 -23.56
C ASN A 141 -0.22 5.80 -25.06
N GLY A 142 -0.10 4.53 -25.44
CA GLY A 142 0.27 4.12 -26.79
C GLY A 142 1.75 4.35 -27.19
N LYS A 143 2.56 4.96 -26.35
CA LYS A 143 4.01 5.07 -26.53
C LYS A 143 4.69 4.04 -25.65
N MET A 144 5.18 2.97 -26.26
CA MET A 144 5.95 1.91 -25.58
C MET A 144 7.38 2.37 -25.28
N GLU A 145 7.55 3.38 -24.46
CA GLU A 145 8.85 3.68 -23.85
C GLU A 145 8.89 2.97 -22.47
N LEU A 146 9.12 1.66 -22.52
CA LEU A 146 9.50 0.86 -21.35
C LEU A 146 10.94 1.20 -20.99
N GLU A 147 11.12 2.19 -20.16
CA GLU A 147 12.42 2.41 -19.51
C GLU A 147 12.57 1.33 -18.42
N LEU A 148 13.09 0.17 -18.83
CA LEU A 148 13.39 -0.91 -17.90
C LEU A 148 14.53 -0.50 -16.97
N ASN A 149 14.23 -0.39 -15.69
CA ASN A 149 15.23 -0.26 -14.65
C ASN A 149 15.16 -1.48 -13.73
N PRO A 150 16.08 -2.46 -13.91
CA PRO A 150 15.98 -3.72 -13.17
C PRO A 150 15.89 -3.57 -11.64
N LYS A 151 16.52 -2.55 -11.07
CA LYS A 151 16.47 -2.29 -9.62
C LYS A 151 15.08 -1.82 -9.18
N GLY A 152 14.50 -0.84 -9.89
CA GLY A 152 13.16 -0.34 -9.61
C GLY A 152 12.09 -1.39 -9.87
N ASP A 153 12.20 -2.10 -10.99
CA ASP A 153 11.23 -3.12 -11.40
C ASP A 153 11.22 -4.33 -10.45
N LEU A 154 12.39 -4.78 -9.98
CA LEU A 154 12.49 -5.85 -8.96
C LEU A 154 11.93 -5.41 -7.61
N LEU A 155 12.12 -4.15 -7.20
CA LEU A 155 11.52 -3.63 -5.97
C LEU A 155 9.99 -3.53 -6.08
N ALA A 156 9.47 -3.12 -7.22
CA ALA A 156 8.03 -3.09 -7.48
C ALA A 156 7.44 -4.51 -7.47
N LEU A 157 8.14 -5.50 -8.06
CA LEU A 157 7.73 -6.90 -8.01
C LEU A 157 7.76 -7.46 -6.59
N PHE A 158 8.80 -7.14 -5.82
CA PHE A 158 8.90 -7.52 -4.41
C PHE A 158 7.75 -6.91 -3.59
N SER A 159 7.39 -5.66 -3.84
CA SER A 159 6.23 -5.05 -3.17
C SER A 159 4.94 -5.80 -3.49
N ALA A 160 4.71 -6.20 -4.75
CA ALA A 160 3.54 -6.97 -5.13
C ALA A 160 3.45 -8.33 -4.40
N ILE A 161 4.58 -9.01 -4.20
CA ILE A 161 4.65 -10.24 -3.40
C ILE A 161 4.31 -9.95 -1.93
N CYS A 162 4.86 -8.88 -1.35
CA CYS A 162 4.56 -8.47 0.03
C CYS A 162 3.08 -8.18 0.24
N TRP A 163 2.40 -7.56 -0.72
CA TRP A 163 0.94 -7.38 -0.69
C TRP A 163 0.19 -8.71 -0.71
N GLY A 164 0.66 -9.70 -1.46
CA GLY A 164 0.09 -11.04 -1.47
C GLY A 164 0.14 -11.70 -0.09
N PHE A 165 1.27 -11.61 0.62
CA PHE A 165 1.39 -12.09 2.00
C PHE A 165 0.49 -11.30 2.96
N TYR A 166 0.46 -9.97 2.85
CA TYR A 166 -0.47 -9.15 3.62
C TYR A 166 -1.91 -9.62 3.46
N SER A 167 -2.34 -9.81 2.23
CA SER A 167 -3.68 -10.27 1.89
C SER A 167 -4.00 -11.63 2.53
N MET A 168 -3.03 -12.55 2.54
CA MET A 168 -3.14 -13.83 3.22
C MET A 168 -3.30 -13.66 4.74
N PHE A 169 -2.46 -12.84 5.38
CA PHE A 169 -2.56 -12.60 6.82
C PHE A 169 -3.89 -11.93 7.19
N VAL A 170 -4.35 -10.96 6.40
CA VAL A 170 -5.68 -10.35 6.57
C VAL A 170 -6.79 -11.40 6.46
N SER A 171 -6.71 -12.32 5.50
CA SER A 171 -7.68 -13.43 5.39
C SER A 171 -7.70 -14.29 6.65
N LEU A 172 -6.53 -14.63 7.21
CA LEU A 172 -6.41 -15.39 8.47
C LEU A 172 -6.96 -14.60 9.68
N ILE A 173 -6.67 -13.30 9.77
CA ILE A 173 -7.19 -12.42 10.82
C ILE A 173 -8.73 -12.35 10.75
N ASN A 174 -9.29 -12.20 9.54
CA ASN A 174 -10.73 -12.12 9.33
C ASN A 174 -11.46 -13.41 9.76
N LYS A 175 -10.83 -14.58 9.61
CA LYS A 175 -11.38 -15.87 10.12
C LYS A 175 -11.47 -15.94 11.64
N LYS A 176 -10.80 -15.03 12.36
CA LYS A 176 -10.84 -14.95 13.84
C LYS A 176 -11.97 -14.06 14.39
N ASN A 177 -12.74 -13.40 13.52
CA ASN A 177 -13.86 -12.52 13.88
C ASN A 177 -13.50 -11.35 14.81
N TYR A 178 -12.28 -10.82 14.73
CA TYR A 178 -11.91 -9.58 15.42
C TYR A 178 -12.64 -8.38 14.80
N ASP A 179 -12.87 -7.33 15.61
CA ASP A 179 -13.40 -6.06 15.09
C ASP A 179 -12.46 -5.49 14.03
N PRO A 180 -12.92 -5.21 12.77
CA PRO A 180 -12.05 -4.82 11.66
C PRO A 180 -11.25 -3.54 11.92
N ILE A 181 -11.82 -2.57 12.68
CA ILE A 181 -11.14 -1.33 13.04
C ILE A 181 -10.04 -1.62 14.05
N CYS A 182 -10.34 -2.43 15.08
CA CYS A 182 -9.36 -2.84 16.08
C CYS A 182 -8.23 -3.69 15.44
N ALA A 183 -8.58 -4.59 14.52
CA ALA A 183 -7.63 -5.39 13.77
C ALA A 183 -6.68 -4.52 12.92
N THR A 184 -7.22 -3.61 12.11
CA THR A 184 -6.42 -2.68 11.29
C THR A 184 -5.52 -1.79 12.15
N ARG A 185 -6.05 -1.27 13.27
CA ARG A 185 -5.27 -0.51 14.24
C ARG A 185 -4.10 -1.32 14.81
N ARG A 186 -4.30 -2.61 15.10
CA ARG A 186 -3.24 -3.48 15.61
C ARG A 186 -2.16 -3.73 14.56
N VAL A 187 -2.53 -3.91 13.30
CA VAL A 187 -1.57 -3.98 12.18
C VAL A 187 -0.74 -2.70 12.11
N PHE A 188 -1.37 -1.53 12.19
CA PHE A 188 -0.66 -0.24 12.13
C PHE A 188 0.23 0.00 13.35
N PHE A 189 -0.17 -0.47 14.53
CA PHE A 189 0.70 -0.43 15.70
C PHE A 189 2.05 -1.12 15.44
N TYR A 190 2.02 -2.34 14.93
CA TYR A 190 3.25 -3.06 14.60
C TYR A 190 4.01 -2.42 13.44
N ALA A 191 3.31 -1.92 12.44
CA ALA A 191 3.95 -1.21 11.34
C ALA A 191 4.72 0.03 11.82
N VAL A 192 4.10 0.87 12.65
CA VAL A 192 4.77 2.05 13.24
C VAL A 192 5.95 1.62 14.09
N LEU A 193 5.80 0.56 14.90
CA LEU A 193 6.88 0.03 15.72
C LEU A 193 8.10 -0.41 14.89
N PHE A 194 7.89 -1.06 13.74
CA PHE A 194 8.96 -1.42 12.82
C PHE A 194 9.59 -0.22 12.12
N MET A 195 8.82 0.84 11.87
CA MET A 195 9.34 2.06 11.23
C MET A 195 10.23 2.89 12.17
N ILE A 196 10.06 2.81 13.49
CA ILE A 196 10.88 3.57 14.45
C ILE A 196 12.41 3.32 14.27
N PRO A 197 12.90 2.06 14.26
CA PRO A 197 14.32 1.81 14.03
C PRO A 197 14.78 2.20 12.63
N LEU A 198 13.91 2.09 11.62
CA LEU A 198 14.20 2.54 10.26
C LEU A 198 14.34 4.07 10.19
N MET A 199 13.48 4.81 10.89
CA MET A 199 13.58 6.26 11.02
C MET A 199 14.84 6.68 11.77
N ALA A 200 15.16 5.99 12.86
CA ALA A 200 16.37 6.27 13.66
C ALA A 200 17.65 5.98 12.85
N ALA A 201 17.63 4.96 11.99
CA ALA A 201 18.74 4.65 11.10
C ALA A 201 18.84 5.61 9.89
N GLY A 202 17.86 6.50 9.69
CA GLY A 202 17.82 7.45 8.58
C GLY A 202 17.75 6.79 7.20
N ILE A 203 17.14 5.60 7.09
CA ILE A 203 17.12 4.82 5.85
C ILE A 203 16.13 5.45 4.85
N GLY A 204 16.66 6.24 3.94
CA GLY A 204 16.01 6.67 2.71
C GLY A 204 16.95 6.32 1.55
N ILE A 205 16.49 5.63 0.51
CA ILE A 205 17.31 5.32 -0.67
C ILE A 205 17.07 6.41 -1.70
N THR A 206 18.14 7.02 -2.22
CA THR A 206 18.08 8.05 -3.26
C THR A 206 18.49 7.47 -4.61
N LYS A 207 18.08 8.14 -5.69
CA LYS A 207 18.27 7.73 -7.08
C LYS A 207 19.74 7.70 -7.54
N SER A 208 20.66 8.27 -6.75
CA SER A 208 22.02 8.62 -7.13
C SER A 208 23.07 7.53 -6.91
N ASP A 209 22.71 6.38 -6.35
CA ASP A 209 23.72 5.47 -5.83
C ASP A 209 23.87 4.12 -6.53
N SER A 210 25.12 3.83 -6.92
CA SER A 210 25.51 2.55 -7.51
C SER A 210 25.84 1.45 -6.50
N SER A 211 26.05 1.77 -5.23
CA SER A 211 26.29 0.79 -4.16
C SER A 211 25.29 0.95 -3.03
N ILE A 212 24.76 -0.18 -2.52
CA ILE A 212 23.75 -0.21 -1.45
C ILE A 212 24.22 0.50 -0.17
N PHE A 213 25.51 0.43 0.16
CA PHE A 213 26.06 1.03 1.39
C PHE A 213 26.36 2.53 1.26
N ALA A 214 26.80 3.01 0.11
CA ALA A 214 26.99 4.43 -0.12
C ALA A 214 25.62 5.13 -0.20
N GLY A 215 24.61 4.49 -0.81
CA GLY A 215 23.25 4.97 -0.85
C GLY A 215 22.58 5.09 0.53
N LEU A 216 22.84 4.18 1.43
CA LEU A 216 22.34 4.25 2.80
C LEU A 216 22.87 5.48 3.55
N ARG A 217 24.14 5.81 3.38
CA ARG A 217 24.78 6.97 4.02
C ARG A 217 24.25 8.30 3.47
N GLU A 218 24.16 8.42 2.17
CA GLU A 218 23.70 9.67 1.51
C GLU A 218 22.20 9.90 1.75
N ALA A 219 21.43 8.86 1.76
CA ALA A 219 20.02 8.89 2.13
C ALA A 219 19.79 9.30 3.60
N MET A 220 20.67 8.90 4.50
CA MET A 220 20.65 9.36 5.89
C MET A 220 20.87 10.87 5.95
N LEU A 221 21.83 11.41 5.20
CA LEU A 221 22.10 12.84 5.12
C LEU A 221 20.94 13.62 4.49
N VAL A 222 20.34 13.10 3.41
CA VAL A 222 19.17 13.72 2.77
C VAL A 222 17.95 13.71 3.71
N THR A 223 17.73 12.63 4.44
CA THR A 223 16.63 12.57 5.42
C THR A 223 16.85 13.55 6.56
N LEU A 224 18.05 13.63 7.09
CA LEU A 224 18.40 14.61 8.14
C LEU A 224 18.29 16.06 7.65
N ASN A 225 18.76 16.37 6.46
CA ASN A 225 18.65 17.71 5.86
C ASN A 225 17.18 18.10 5.62
N LYS A 226 16.34 17.18 5.13
CA LYS A 226 14.90 17.44 4.98
C LYS A 226 14.22 17.57 6.34
N ALA A 227 14.57 16.75 7.32
CA ALA A 227 14.04 16.83 8.67
C ALA A 227 14.36 18.15 9.37
N ALA A 228 15.51 18.75 9.09
CA ALA A 228 15.91 20.06 9.63
C ALA A 228 15.09 21.24 9.06
N ASN A 229 14.49 21.09 7.89
CA ASN A 229 13.67 22.15 7.29
C ASN A 229 12.24 22.14 7.87
N THR A 230 11.97 23.02 8.82
CA THR A 230 10.65 23.18 9.46
C THR A 230 9.64 23.93 8.60
N GLU A 231 10.07 24.71 7.59
CA GLU A 231 9.16 25.47 6.71
C GLU A 231 8.20 24.57 5.92
N ARG A 232 8.57 23.29 5.69
CA ARG A 232 7.69 22.30 5.04
C ARG A 232 6.36 22.10 5.77
N PHE A 233 6.33 22.31 7.10
CA PHE A 233 5.11 22.24 7.91
C PHE A 233 4.28 23.54 7.89
N SER A 234 4.81 24.64 7.34
CA SER A 234 4.06 25.88 7.14
C SER A 234 3.20 25.85 5.88
N LYS A 235 3.40 24.89 4.99
CA LYS A 235 2.64 24.77 3.74
C LYS A 235 1.29 24.05 3.98
N PRO A 236 0.13 24.74 3.78
CA PRO A 236 -1.20 24.12 3.99
C PRO A 236 -1.42 22.86 3.12
N LEU A 237 -0.89 22.86 1.89
CA LEU A 237 -1.01 21.74 0.96
C LEU A 237 -0.34 20.47 1.51
N ASN A 238 0.80 20.59 2.20
CA ASN A 238 1.47 19.45 2.82
C ASN A 238 0.60 18.83 3.92
N TRP A 239 -0.01 19.66 4.76
CA TRP A 239 -0.95 19.18 5.78
C TRP A 239 -2.18 18.53 5.17
N PHE A 240 -2.78 19.12 4.14
CA PHE A 240 -3.89 18.50 3.42
C PHE A 240 -3.51 17.10 2.92
N ASN A 241 -2.37 16.97 2.24
CA ASN A 241 -1.91 15.69 1.71
C ASN A 241 -1.57 14.68 2.83
N LEU A 242 -0.93 15.10 3.92
CA LEU A 242 -0.61 14.23 5.05
C LEU A 242 -1.88 13.73 5.76
N VAL A 243 -2.85 14.61 6.01
CA VAL A 243 -4.14 14.24 6.63
C VAL A 243 -4.92 13.31 5.71
N PHE A 244 -4.99 13.62 4.41
CA PHE A 244 -5.65 12.76 3.44
C PHE A 244 -5.00 11.36 3.40
N LEU A 245 -3.66 11.29 3.29
CA LEU A 245 -2.95 10.01 3.29
C LEU A 245 -3.09 9.25 4.61
N GLY A 246 -3.04 9.93 5.74
CA GLY A 246 -3.13 9.32 7.06
C GLY A 246 -4.55 8.87 7.40
N ILE A 247 -5.50 9.79 7.43
CA ILE A 247 -6.85 9.50 7.91
C ILE A 247 -7.69 8.79 6.86
N VAL A 248 -7.74 9.32 5.62
CA VAL A 248 -8.60 8.76 4.57
C VAL A 248 -7.96 7.53 3.95
N ALA A 249 -6.80 7.67 3.31
CA ALA A 249 -6.22 6.60 2.52
C ALA A 249 -5.64 5.46 3.37
N SER A 250 -5.13 5.74 4.58
CA SER A 250 -4.64 4.69 5.49
C SER A 250 -5.70 4.29 6.51
N GLY A 251 -6.20 5.17 7.35
CA GLY A 251 -7.14 4.82 8.42
C GLY A 251 -8.45 4.23 7.88
N PHE A 252 -9.18 5.02 7.11
CA PHE A 252 -10.47 4.60 6.57
C PHE A 252 -10.33 3.51 5.51
N CYS A 253 -9.53 3.72 4.47
CA CYS A 253 -9.49 2.79 3.33
C CYS A 253 -8.95 1.41 3.70
N PHE A 254 -7.92 1.28 4.53
CA PHE A 254 -7.46 -0.04 4.99
C PHE A 254 -8.52 -0.76 5.82
N SER A 255 -9.23 -0.04 6.70
CA SER A 255 -10.32 -0.63 7.49
C SER A 255 -11.49 -1.07 6.60
N ALA A 256 -11.88 -0.22 5.64
CA ALA A 256 -12.93 -0.52 4.66
C ALA A 256 -12.52 -1.69 3.75
N TRP A 257 -11.27 -1.72 3.29
CA TRP A 257 -10.70 -2.79 2.48
C TRP A 257 -10.69 -4.13 3.23
N ASN A 258 -10.20 -4.14 4.46
CA ASN A 258 -10.18 -5.35 5.28
C ASN A 258 -11.60 -5.87 5.54
N LYS A 259 -12.57 -4.97 5.75
CA LYS A 259 -13.99 -5.35 5.86
C LYS A 259 -14.56 -5.87 4.53
N ALA A 260 -14.19 -5.29 3.41
CA ALA A 260 -14.56 -5.80 2.10
C ALA A 260 -14.00 -7.20 1.86
N CYS A 261 -12.73 -7.43 2.22
CA CYS A 261 -12.09 -8.75 2.15
C CYS A 261 -12.80 -9.80 3.02
N GLU A 262 -13.25 -9.40 4.22
CA GLU A 262 -14.05 -10.27 5.11
C GLU A 262 -15.39 -10.68 4.46
N ILE A 263 -16.07 -9.73 3.80
CA ILE A 263 -17.41 -9.94 3.24
C ILE A 263 -17.36 -10.69 1.91
N VAL A 264 -16.48 -10.26 1.00
CA VAL A 264 -16.48 -10.72 -0.42
C VAL A 264 -15.45 -11.81 -0.67
N GLY A 265 -14.40 -11.84 0.15
CA GLY A 265 -13.23 -12.69 -0.02
C GLY A 265 -12.02 -11.93 -0.58
N THR A 266 -10.86 -12.20 0.01
CA THR A 266 -9.63 -11.43 -0.21
C THR A 266 -9.19 -11.41 -1.67
N VAL A 267 -9.14 -12.57 -2.35
CA VAL A 267 -8.71 -12.67 -3.75
C VAL A 267 -9.62 -11.87 -4.69
N LYS A 268 -10.94 -11.97 -4.50
CA LYS A 268 -11.93 -11.25 -5.33
C LYS A 268 -11.81 -9.74 -5.18
N VAL A 269 -11.67 -9.26 -3.93
CA VAL A 269 -11.50 -7.83 -3.66
C VAL A 269 -10.19 -7.31 -4.24
N THR A 270 -9.11 -8.08 -4.12
CA THR A 270 -7.78 -7.69 -4.62
C THR A 270 -7.76 -7.52 -6.14
N CYS A 271 -8.57 -8.28 -6.90
CA CYS A 271 -8.73 -8.03 -8.35
C CYS A 271 -9.19 -6.59 -8.68
N GLY A 272 -9.88 -5.92 -7.77
CA GLY A 272 -10.27 -4.52 -7.95
C GLY A 272 -9.08 -3.55 -8.05
N LEU A 273 -7.88 -3.93 -7.57
CA LEU A 273 -6.68 -3.08 -7.63
C LEU A 273 -6.27 -2.72 -9.07
N TYR A 274 -6.68 -3.50 -10.08
CA TYR A 274 -6.49 -3.15 -11.49
C TYR A 274 -7.12 -1.81 -11.88
N LEU A 275 -8.08 -1.30 -11.12
CA LEU A 275 -8.72 -0.01 -11.38
C LEU A 275 -7.92 1.18 -10.82
N ILE A 276 -6.97 0.95 -9.92
CA ILE A 276 -6.16 2.03 -9.32
C ILE A 276 -5.45 2.88 -10.39
N PRO A 277 -4.70 2.30 -11.37
CA PRO A 277 -4.04 3.09 -12.40
C PRO A 277 -5.00 3.94 -13.23
N VAL A 278 -6.19 3.42 -13.51
CA VAL A 278 -7.23 4.16 -14.25
C VAL A 278 -7.65 5.41 -13.49
N VAL A 279 -7.95 5.27 -12.19
CA VAL A 279 -8.28 6.40 -11.32
C VAL A 279 -7.12 7.38 -11.24
N THR A 280 -5.89 6.89 -11.05
CA THR A 280 -4.69 7.73 -10.96
C THR A 280 -4.49 8.59 -12.21
N ILE A 281 -4.68 8.01 -13.40
CA ILE A 281 -4.50 8.72 -14.68
C ILE A 281 -5.58 9.78 -14.87
N ILE A 282 -6.84 9.46 -14.55
CA ILE A 282 -7.94 10.44 -14.61
C ILE A 282 -7.61 11.64 -13.73
N PHE A 283 -7.18 11.43 -12.50
CA PHE A 283 -6.84 12.53 -11.60
C PHE A 283 -5.56 13.26 -12.03
N ALA A 284 -4.54 12.55 -12.55
CA ALA A 284 -3.33 13.19 -13.06
C ALA A 284 -3.62 14.13 -14.23
N PHE A 285 -4.55 13.76 -15.11
CA PHE A 285 -4.96 14.62 -16.24
C PHE A 285 -5.55 15.96 -15.80
N PHE A 286 -6.24 16.02 -14.65
CA PHE A 286 -6.83 17.27 -14.13
C PHE A 286 -5.89 18.04 -13.21
N THR A 287 -4.79 17.46 -12.73
CA THR A 287 -3.94 18.07 -11.68
C THR A 287 -2.51 18.37 -12.13
N LEU A 288 -2.07 17.79 -13.23
CA LEU A 288 -0.74 17.99 -13.84
C LEU A 288 -0.87 18.63 -15.22
#